data_3bb4ca39d3fa9ee5b511465f5f14046f
#
_entry.id   3bb4ca39d3fa9ee5b511465f5f14046f
#
_cell.length_a   1.000
_cell.length_b   1.000
_cell.length_c   1.000
_cell.angle_alpha   90.00
_cell.angle_beta   90.00
_cell.angle_gamma   90.00
#
_symmetry.space_group_name_H-M   'P 1'
#
loop_
_entity.id
_entity.type
_entity.pdbx_description
1 polymer ?
#
loop_
_entity_poly.entity_id
_entity_poly.type
_entity_poly.pdbx_seq_one_letter_code
_entity_poly.pdbx_strand_id
1 'polypeptide(L)'
;MARAVWVYNDISRRLIGAMKYADRSTDVNRYGILLAQAGRDVLQGAELLIPIPLHWRRLLSRRYNQSAWLAYALSKHTQIPVDVTSLKRIRHTQPQTRCDLKDRAKNVRRAFAVVHPERLRDKIIVLVDDVITTGATLEEATRELLNAGAREVRVLTLAKTLRE
;
A
#
# COMPACT_ATOMS: atom_id res chain seq x y z
N MET A 1 -4.91 1.58 -12.63
CA MET A 1 -6.25 1.43 -12.00
C MET A 1 -6.12 1.48 -10.48
N ALA A 2 -7.04 2.13 -9.74
CA ALA A 2 -7.01 2.19 -8.27
C ALA A 2 -8.42 2.03 -7.69
N ARG A 3 -8.51 1.30 -6.55
CA ARG A 3 -9.74 1.12 -5.76
C ARG A 3 -9.48 1.36 -4.28
N ALA A 4 -10.51 1.79 -3.58
CA ALA A 4 -10.52 1.91 -2.12
C ALA A 4 -11.83 1.36 -1.57
N VAL A 5 -11.77 0.75 -0.38
CA VAL A 5 -12.98 0.23 0.29
C VAL A 5 -13.87 1.37 0.75
N TRP A 6 -13.27 2.43 1.31
CA TRP A 6 -14.00 3.56 1.91
C TRP A 6 -13.53 4.90 1.39
N VAL A 7 -14.42 5.89 1.49
CA VAL A 7 -14.05 7.29 1.52
C VAL A 7 -13.44 7.60 2.90
N TYR A 8 -12.30 8.31 2.92
CA TYR A 8 -11.65 8.69 4.17
C TYR A 8 -12.46 9.78 4.89
N ASN A 9 -13.01 9.44 6.03
CA ASN A 9 -13.78 10.28 6.94
C ASN A 9 -13.41 9.98 8.40
N ASP A 10 -14.09 10.59 9.35
CA ASP A 10 -13.80 10.38 10.77
C ASP A 10 -14.01 8.94 11.24
N ILE A 11 -14.96 8.22 10.66
CA ILE A 11 -15.23 6.81 10.99
C ILE A 11 -14.09 5.93 10.47
N SER A 12 -13.75 6.03 9.18
CA SER A 12 -12.65 5.25 8.59
C SER A 12 -11.30 5.60 9.22
N ARG A 13 -11.08 6.87 9.61
CA ARG A 13 -9.89 7.31 10.37
C ARG A 13 -9.77 6.59 11.71
N ARG A 14 -10.88 6.45 12.46
CA ARG A 14 -10.91 5.71 13.75
C ARG A 14 -10.63 4.23 13.54
N LEU A 15 -11.25 3.59 12.53
CA LEU A 15 -11.05 2.18 12.21
C LEU A 15 -9.60 1.87 11.82
N ILE A 16 -9.02 2.67 10.90
CA ILE A 16 -7.63 2.54 10.48
C ILE A 16 -6.67 2.90 11.62
N GLY A 17 -7.04 3.88 12.47
CA GLY A 17 -6.31 4.23 13.68
C GLY A 17 -6.28 3.08 14.68
N ALA A 18 -7.42 2.43 14.92
CA ALA A 18 -7.52 1.26 15.81
C ALA A 18 -6.65 0.10 15.31
N MET A 19 -6.57 -0.13 13.98
CA MET A 19 -5.68 -1.12 13.38
C MET A 19 -4.20 -0.87 13.72
N LYS A 20 -3.80 0.40 13.92
CA LYS A 20 -2.41 0.78 14.27
C LYS A 20 -2.01 0.38 15.70
N TYR A 21 -2.97 0.09 16.55
CA TYR A 21 -2.78 -0.25 17.96
C TYR A 21 -3.37 -1.61 18.33
N ALA A 22 -3.97 -2.32 17.36
CA ALA A 22 -4.64 -3.58 17.59
C ALA A 22 -3.64 -4.74 17.54
N ASP A 23 -3.42 -5.35 18.70
CA ASP A 23 -2.71 -6.62 18.86
C ASP A 23 -3.53 -7.85 18.40
N ARG A 24 -4.65 -7.64 17.65
CA ARG A 24 -5.63 -8.69 17.38
C ARG A 24 -5.72 -9.05 15.90
N SER A 25 -5.25 -10.24 15.58
CA SER A 25 -5.30 -10.89 14.26
C SER A 25 -6.71 -11.01 13.64
N THR A 26 -7.77 -10.96 14.46
CA THR A 26 -9.16 -11.15 14.02
C THR A 26 -9.68 -9.99 13.19
N ASP A 27 -9.34 -8.75 13.52
CA ASP A 27 -9.80 -7.58 12.79
C ASP A 27 -9.10 -7.43 11.43
N VAL A 28 -7.83 -7.81 11.36
CA VAL A 28 -7.06 -7.75 10.10
C VAL A 28 -7.66 -8.67 9.03
N ASN A 29 -8.19 -9.84 9.42
CA ASN A 29 -8.83 -10.76 8.48
C ASN A 29 -10.11 -10.16 7.86
N ARG A 30 -10.91 -9.41 8.62
CA ARG A 30 -12.09 -8.70 8.12
C ARG A 30 -11.72 -7.67 7.05
N TYR A 31 -10.62 -6.94 7.24
CA TYR A 31 -10.11 -6.00 6.22
C TYR A 31 -9.68 -6.72 4.94
N GLY A 32 -9.14 -7.94 5.05
CA GLY A 32 -8.82 -8.78 3.89
C GLY A 32 -10.06 -9.11 3.05
N ILE A 33 -11.18 -9.47 3.69
CA ILE A 33 -12.46 -9.73 3.02
C ILE A 33 -12.97 -8.47 2.31
N LEU A 34 -12.98 -7.33 3.00
CA LEU A 34 -13.45 -6.05 2.44
C LEU A 34 -12.61 -5.63 1.24
N LEU A 35 -11.28 -5.76 1.32
CA LEU A 35 -10.38 -5.50 0.21
C LEU A 35 -10.65 -6.44 -0.97
N ALA A 36 -10.85 -7.74 -0.73
CA ALA A 36 -11.14 -8.70 -1.79
C ALA A 36 -12.45 -8.38 -2.51
N GLN A 37 -13.48 -7.95 -1.77
CA GLN A 37 -14.77 -7.58 -2.34
C GLN A 37 -14.71 -6.27 -3.15
N ALA A 38 -14.10 -5.22 -2.57
CA ALA A 38 -14.01 -3.91 -3.21
C ALA A 38 -13.01 -3.89 -4.37
N GLY A 39 -12.02 -4.77 -4.32
CA GLY A 39 -10.93 -4.84 -5.29
C GLY A 39 -11.08 -5.87 -6.39
N ARG A 40 -12.26 -6.48 -6.60
CA ARG A 40 -12.45 -7.57 -7.58
C ARG A 40 -11.85 -7.27 -8.95
N ASP A 41 -12.09 -6.08 -9.47
CA ASP A 41 -11.61 -5.64 -10.78
C ASP A 41 -10.08 -5.40 -10.82
N VAL A 42 -9.48 -4.87 -9.76
CA VAL A 42 -8.02 -4.69 -9.69
C VAL A 42 -7.28 -5.98 -9.37
N LEU A 43 -7.95 -6.97 -8.77
CA LEU A 43 -7.40 -8.27 -8.42
C LEU A 43 -7.49 -9.28 -9.57
N GLN A 44 -8.34 -9.03 -10.57
CA GLN A 44 -8.50 -9.93 -11.70
C GLN A 44 -7.19 -10.08 -12.49
N GLY A 45 -6.67 -11.33 -12.55
CA GLY A 45 -5.42 -11.64 -13.22
C GLY A 45 -4.17 -11.11 -12.51
N ALA A 46 -4.30 -10.58 -11.30
CA ALA A 46 -3.14 -10.16 -10.50
C ALA A 46 -2.31 -11.39 -10.07
N GLU A 47 -0.99 -11.24 -10.15
CA GLU A 47 -0.03 -12.32 -9.90
C GLU A 47 0.79 -12.08 -8.63
N LEU A 48 0.78 -10.84 -8.11
CA LEU A 48 1.59 -10.47 -6.95
C LEU A 48 0.95 -9.30 -6.18
N LEU A 49 0.92 -9.42 -4.84
CA LEU A 49 0.58 -8.34 -3.93
C LEU A 49 1.87 -7.75 -3.37
N ILE A 50 2.04 -6.45 -3.49
CA ILE A 50 3.18 -5.74 -2.89
C ILE A 50 2.64 -4.68 -1.93
N PRO A 51 2.85 -4.83 -0.61
CA PRO A 51 2.51 -3.77 0.34
C PRO A 51 3.48 -2.60 0.21
N ILE A 52 2.96 -1.38 0.37
CA ILE A 52 3.81 -0.19 0.46
C ILE A 52 4.75 -0.33 1.67
N PRO A 53 6.08 -0.30 1.46
CA PRO A 53 7.03 -0.47 2.55
C PRO A 53 7.13 0.78 3.42
N LEU A 54 7.22 0.59 4.73
CA LEU A 54 7.62 1.62 5.66
C LEU A 54 9.15 1.81 5.61
N HIS A 55 9.61 3.04 5.86
CA HIS A 55 11.02 3.25 6.12
C HIS A 55 11.44 2.54 7.41
N TRP A 56 12.64 1.94 7.45
CA TRP A 56 13.13 1.12 8.56
C TRP A 56 13.01 1.81 9.94
N ARG A 57 13.24 3.14 10.04
CA ARG A 57 13.05 3.90 11.28
C ARG A 57 11.61 3.89 11.77
N ARG A 58 10.62 3.92 10.87
CA ARG A 58 9.21 3.80 11.23
C ARG A 58 8.83 2.36 11.56
N LEU A 59 9.46 1.40 10.92
CA LEU A 59 9.26 -0.01 11.24
C LEU A 59 9.75 -0.31 12.66
N LEU A 60 10.89 0.23 13.07
CA LEU A 60 11.40 0.10 14.44
C LEU A 60 10.47 0.74 15.47
N SER A 61 9.90 1.92 15.18
CA SER A 61 9.00 2.61 16.11
C SER A 61 7.61 1.99 16.19
N ARG A 62 7.11 1.39 15.10
CA ARG A 62 5.76 0.81 14.99
C ARG A 62 5.71 -0.69 15.15
N ARG A 63 6.86 -1.38 15.15
CA ARG A 63 7.05 -2.85 15.22
C ARG A 63 6.46 -3.64 14.05
N TYR A 64 5.61 -3.05 13.19
CA TYR A 64 4.97 -3.74 12.07
C TYR A 64 4.56 -2.78 10.95
N ASN A 65 4.34 -3.32 9.75
CA ASN A 65 3.83 -2.61 8.57
C ASN A 65 2.36 -2.97 8.34
N GLN A 66 1.45 -2.00 8.52
CA GLN A 66 0.01 -2.20 8.33
C GLN A 66 -0.34 -2.67 6.92
N SER A 67 0.30 -2.08 5.90
CA SER A 67 0.08 -2.45 4.50
C SER A 67 0.48 -3.90 4.24
N ALA A 68 1.54 -4.42 4.92
CA ALA A 68 1.92 -5.82 4.84
C ALA A 68 0.87 -6.74 5.49
N TRP A 69 0.32 -6.36 6.64
CA TRP A 69 -0.76 -7.12 7.26
C TRP A 69 -1.99 -7.19 6.36
N LEU A 70 -2.38 -6.07 5.74
CA LEU A 70 -3.49 -6.03 4.80
C LEU A 70 -3.23 -6.92 3.58
N ALA A 71 -2.02 -6.90 3.03
CA ALA A 71 -1.63 -7.74 1.91
C ALA A 71 -1.70 -9.24 2.27
N TYR A 72 -1.21 -9.65 3.45
CA TYR A 72 -1.33 -11.03 3.92
C TYR A 72 -2.77 -11.44 4.19
N ALA A 73 -3.60 -10.56 4.79
CA ALA A 73 -5.01 -10.84 4.98
C ALA A 73 -5.74 -11.00 3.64
N LEU A 74 -5.46 -10.13 2.66
CA LEU A 74 -6.01 -10.20 1.31
C LEU A 74 -5.59 -11.50 0.60
N SER A 75 -4.30 -11.88 0.72
CA SER A 75 -3.75 -13.11 0.14
C SER A 75 -4.48 -14.37 0.60
N LYS A 76 -4.92 -14.43 1.86
CA LYS A 76 -5.71 -15.57 2.37
C LYS A 76 -7.03 -15.78 1.63
N HIS A 77 -7.63 -14.72 1.11
CA HIS A 77 -8.92 -14.75 0.40
C HIS A 77 -8.77 -14.84 -1.12
N THR A 78 -7.63 -14.44 -1.66
CA THR A 78 -7.40 -14.36 -3.11
C THR A 78 -6.41 -15.39 -3.62
N GLN A 79 -5.63 -16.00 -2.72
CA GLN A 79 -4.51 -16.90 -3.03
C GLN A 79 -3.39 -16.23 -3.85
N ILE A 80 -3.42 -14.90 -4.02
CA ILE A 80 -2.35 -14.16 -4.69
C ILE A 80 -1.18 -14.03 -3.71
N PRO A 81 0.05 -14.42 -4.09
CA PRO A 81 1.22 -14.36 -3.22
C PRO A 81 1.61 -12.92 -2.85
N VAL A 82 2.24 -12.76 -1.69
CA VAL A 82 2.71 -11.45 -1.17
C VAL A 82 4.23 -11.39 -1.26
N ASP A 83 4.76 -10.32 -1.85
CA ASP A 83 6.18 -9.99 -1.82
C ASP A 83 6.43 -8.70 -1.00
N VAL A 84 7.06 -8.85 0.16
CA VAL A 84 7.44 -7.76 1.06
C VAL A 84 8.90 -7.33 0.89
N THR A 85 9.62 -7.95 -0.03
CA THR A 85 11.07 -7.84 -0.16
C THR A 85 11.54 -7.07 -1.37
N SER A 86 10.84 -7.19 -2.51
CA SER A 86 11.28 -6.62 -3.79
C SER A 86 11.20 -5.10 -3.86
N LEU A 87 10.23 -4.46 -3.19
CA LEU A 87 10.12 -3.01 -3.10
C LEU A 87 10.59 -2.53 -1.73
N LYS A 88 11.57 -1.63 -1.68
CA LYS A 88 12.08 -1.05 -0.43
C LYS A 88 11.94 0.46 -0.41
N ARG A 89 11.67 1.02 0.77
CA ARG A 89 11.73 2.47 0.98
C ARG A 89 13.10 2.86 1.49
N ILE A 90 13.88 3.52 0.63
CA ILE A 90 15.28 3.87 0.88
C ILE A 90 15.48 5.26 1.49
N ARG A 91 14.47 6.15 1.42
CA ARG A 91 14.53 7.49 2.00
C ARG A 91 13.55 7.66 3.16
N HIS A 92 14.04 8.27 4.24
CA HIS A 92 13.20 8.68 5.35
C HIS A 92 12.52 10.01 5.00
N THR A 93 11.24 9.96 4.68
CA THR A 93 10.42 11.15 4.51
C THR A 93 9.70 11.44 5.82
N GLN A 94 9.93 12.62 6.41
CA GLN A 94 9.23 13.01 7.63
C GLN A 94 7.73 13.17 7.38
N PRO A 95 6.85 12.79 8.34
CA PRO A 95 5.45 13.15 8.28
C PRO A 95 5.34 14.64 8.56
N GLN A 96 5.18 15.43 7.52
CA GLN A 96 4.89 16.84 7.71
C GLN A 96 3.40 17.00 7.95
N THR A 97 3.03 17.22 9.20
CA THR A 97 1.66 17.48 9.63
C THR A 97 1.12 18.83 9.14
N ARG A 98 1.92 19.66 8.44
CA ARG A 98 1.59 21.03 8.01
C ARG A 98 2.27 21.45 6.70
N CYS A 99 2.47 20.59 5.70
CA CYS A 99 3.07 20.99 4.42
C CYS A 99 2.13 20.91 3.24
N ASP A 100 2.27 21.89 2.32
CA ASP A 100 1.57 22.02 1.06
C ASP A 100 1.68 20.76 0.17
N LEU A 101 0.64 20.54 -0.64
CA LEU A 101 0.53 19.41 -1.57
C LEU A 101 1.73 19.27 -2.52
N LYS A 102 2.35 20.39 -2.91
CA LYS A 102 3.55 20.43 -3.76
C LYS A 102 4.81 19.87 -3.08
N ASP A 103 4.95 20.08 -1.76
CA ASP A 103 6.09 19.57 -0.99
C ASP A 103 5.98 18.08 -0.72
N ARG A 104 4.77 17.52 -0.66
CA ARG A 104 4.57 16.06 -0.51
C ARG A 104 5.06 15.29 -1.73
N ALA A 105 4.86 15.82 -2.94
CA ALA A 105 5.34 15.19 -4.17
C ALA A 105 6.89 15.22 -4.26
N LYS A 106 7.54 16.33 -3.87
CA LYS A 106 9.00 16.43 -3.82
C LYS A 106 9.63 15.51 -2.79
N ASN A 107 8.98 15.35 -1.63
CA ASN A 107 9.49 14.52 -0.53
C ASN A 107 9.49 13.03 -0.84
N VAL A 108 8.63 12.56 -1.73
CA VAL A 108 8.52 11.13 -2.07
C VAL A 108 9.37 10.74 -3.27
N ARG A 109 9.87 11.71 -4.06
CA ARG A 109 10.74 11.43 -5.21
C ARG A 109 11.95 10.59 -4.81
N ARG A 110 12.18 9.49 -5.55
CA ARG A 110 13.25 8.51 -5.29
C ARG A 110 13.22 7.94 -3.86
N ALA A 111 12.01 7.79 -3.28
CA ALA A 111 11.88 7.22 -1.95
C ALA A 111 11.91 5.69 -1.96
N PHE A 112 11.68 5.08 -3.11
CA PHE A 112 11.64 3.64 -3.28
C PHE A 112 12.75 3.14 -4.19
N ALA A 113 13.11 1.87 -4.02
CA ALA A 113 13.98 1.12 -4.92
C ALA A 113 13.47 -0.31 -5.05
N VAL A 114 13.59 -0.88 -6.24
CA VAL A 114 13.36 -2.29 -6.49
C VAL A 114 14.70 -3.03 -6.34
N VAL A 115 14.71 -4.07 -5.50
CA VAL A 115 15.92 -4.87 -5.23
C VAL A 115 15.89 -6.26 -5.85
N HIS A 116 14.72 -6.74 -6.31
CA HIS A 116 14.52 -8.02 -6.97
C HIS A 116 13.67 -7.86 -8.24
N PRO A 117 14.20 -7.19 -9.29
CA PRO A 117 13.44 -6.93 -10.53
C PRO A 117 13.05 -8.22 -11.27
N GLU A 118 13.84 -9.28 -11.14
CA GLU A 118 13.56 -10.60 -11.73
C GLU A 118 12.24 -11.21 -11.27
N ARG A 119 11.78 -10.88 -10.06
CA ARG A 119 10.50 -11.36 -9.50
C ARG A 119 9.29 -10.60 -10.02
N LEU A 120 9.51 -9.43 -10.61
CA LEU A 120 8.46 -8.48 -10.99
C LEU A 120 8.20 -8.47 -12.50
N ARG A 121 9.17 -8.98 -13.29
CA ARG A 121 9.13 -8.91 -14.76
C ARG A 121 7.85 -9.55 -15.31
N ASP A 122 7.20 -8.80 -16.21
CA ASP A 122 5.96 -9.16 -16.92
C ASP A 122 4.76 -9.46 -16.03
N LYS A 123 4.80 -9.18 -14.73
CA LYS A 123 3.70 -9.44 -13.79
C LYS A 123 2.71 -8.30 -13.69
N ILE A 124 1.44 -8.67 -13.44
CA ILE A 124 0.40 -7.76 -12.95
C ILE A 124 0.50 -7.71 -11.43
N ILE A 125 0.86 -6.54 -10.91
CA ILE A 125 1.11 -6.29 -9.49
C ILE A 125 -0.01 -5.45 -8.89
N VAL A 126 -0.48 -5.80 -7.70
CA VAL A 126 -1.36 -4.94 -6.90
C VAL A 126 -0.60 -4.38 -5.71
N LEU A 127 -0.42 -3.06 -5.70
CA LEU A 127 0.08 -2.32 -4.55
C LEU A 127 -1.01 -2.21 -3.48
N VAL A 128 -0.67 -2.58 -2.24
CA VAL A 128 -1.59 -2.54 -1.10
C VAL A 128 -1.12 -1.48 -0.10
N ASP A 129 -2.05 -0.59 0.31
CA ASP A 129 -1.79 0.43 1.34
C ASP A 129 -3.01 0.65 2.23
N ASP A 130 -2.85 1.38 3.34
CA ASP A 130 -3.95 1.71 4.24
C ASP A 130 -4.80 2.88 3.71
N VAL A 131 -4.18 4.00 3.34
CA VAL A 131 -4.88 5.24 2.93
C VAL A 131 -4.21 5.94 1.76
N ILE A 132 -5.00 6.24 0.72
CA ILE A 132 -4.60 7.21 -0.32
C ILE A 132 -4.97 8.61 0.13
N THR A 133 -3.98 9.47 0.31
CA THR A 133 -4.19 10.92 0.50
C THR A 133 -3.97 11.66 -0.82
N THR A 134 -2.76 12.12 -1.09
CA THR A 134 -2.40 12.77 -2.36
C THR A 134 -2.11 11.78 -3.50
N GLY A 135 -1.86 10.52 -3.18
CA GLY A 135 -1.43 9.50 -4.13
C GLY A 135 0.07 9.47 -4.42
N ALA A 136 0.83 10.51 -4.03
CA ALA A 136 2.25 10.64 -4.38
C ALA A 136 3.12 9.43 -3.99
N THR A 137 2.84 8.80 -2.86
CA THR A 137 3.56 7.57 -2.43
C THR A 137 3.31 6.41 -3.39
N LEU A 138 2.05 6.21 -3.77
CA LEU A 138 1.64 5.14 -4.67
C LEU A 138 2.09 5.38 -6.11
N GLU A 139 2.06 6.64 -6.58
CA GLU A 139 2.57 7.03 -7.89
C GLU A 139 4.07 6.75 -8.01
N GLU A 140 4.84 7.12 -6.98
CA GLU A 140 6.28 6.87 -6.95
C GLU A 140 6.60 5.37 -6.92
N ALA A 141 5.92 4.60 -6.05
CA ALA A 141 6.09 3.15 -5.99
C ALA A 141 5.69 2.46 -7.31
N THR A 142 4.58 2.89 -7.92
CA THR A 142 4.12 2.41 -9.23
C THR A 142 5.18 2.64 -10.30
N ARG A 143 5.76 3.85 -10.36
CA ARG A 143 6.79 4.19 -11.33
C ARG A 143 8.02 3.29 -11.19
N GLU A 144 8.49 3.05 -9.98
CA GLU A 144 9.65 2.19 -9.71
C GLU A 144 9.38 0.72 -10.12
N LEU A 145 8.18 0.20 -9.86
CA LEU A 145 7.80 -1.17 -10.25
C LEU A 145 7.70 -1.31 -11.79
N LEU A 146 7.11 -0.34 -12.49
CA LEU A 146 7.04 -0.33 -13.95
C LEU A 146 8.43 -0.22 -14.58
N ASN A 147 9.30 0.64 -14.04
CA ASN A 147 10.69 0.76 -14.48
C ASN A 147 11.49 -0.54 -14.27
N ALA A 148 11.12 -1.34 -13.27
CA ALA A 148 11.72 -2.65 -13.00
C ALA A 148 11.17 -3.78 -13.88
N GLY A 149 10.23 -3.48 -14.80
CA GLY A 149 9.70 -4.43 -15.77
C GLY A 149 8.38 -5.07 -15.41
N ALA A 150 7.64 -4.56 -14.41
CA ALA A 150 6.27 -4.99 -14.18
C ALA A 150 5.40 -4.65 -15.41
N ARG A 151 4.52 -5.58 -15.81
CA ARG A 151 3.60 -5.40 -16.94
C ARG A 151 2.53 -4.36 -16.63
N GLU A 152 1.99 -4.42 -15.44
CA GLU A 152 0.94 -3.52 -14.98
C GLU A 152 1.02 -3.38 -13.45
N VAL A 153 0.73 -2.17 -12.95
CA VAL A 153 0.62 -1.91 -11.52
C VAL A 153 -0.75 -1.31 -11.22
N ARG A 154 -1.48 -1.95 -10.33
CA ARG A 154 -2.78 -1.52 -9.83
C ARG A 154 -2.68 -1.21 -8.34
N VAL A 155 -3.67 -0.51 -7.80
CA VAL A 155 -3.65 -0.06 -6.40
C VAL A 155 -4.94 -0.45 -5.69
N LEU A 156 -4.80 -0.98 -4.48
CA LEU A 156 -5.91 -1.32 -3.60
C LEU A 156 -5.63 -0.81 -2.16
N THR A 157 -6.57 -0.05 -1.60
CA THR A 157 -6.42 0.55 -0.26
C THR A 157 -7.70 0.43 0.56
N LEU A 158 -7.59 0.59 1.88
CA LEU A 158 -8.77 0.65 2.74
C LEU A 158 -9.53 1.97 2.56
N ALA A 159 -8.84 3.09 2.44
CA ALA A 159 -9.52 4.37 2.30
C ALA A 159 -8.81 5.30 1.31
N LYS A 160 -9.61 6.22 0.75
CA LYS A 160 -9.14 7.30 -0.14
C LYS A 160 -9.76 8.62 0.29
N THR A 161 -8.97 9.68 0.41
CA THR A 161 -9.49 11.03 0.59
C THR A 161 -10.13 11.51 -0.73
N LEU A 162 -11.33 12.09 -0.64
CA LEU A 162 -11.88 12.84 -1.78
C LEU A 162 -11.04 14.11 -1.96
N ARG A 163 -10.66 14.40 -3.20
CA ARG A 163 -10.14 15.72 -3.55
C ARG A 163 -11.38 16.60 -3.80
N GLU A 164 -11.48 17.70 -3.05
CA GLU A 164 -12.33 18.81 -3.41
C GLU A 164 -11.80 19.47 -4.66
#